data_a0a11610ded0bdf4fd943e6ed95763e9
#
_entry.id   a0a11610ded0bdf4fd943e6ed95763e9
#
_cell.length_a   1.000
_cell.length_b   1.000
_cell.length_c   1.000
_cell.angle_alpha   90.00
_cell.angle_beta   90.00
_cell.angle_gamma   90.00
#
_symmetry.space_group_name_H-M   'P 1'
#
loop_
_entity.id
_entity.type
_entity.pdbx_description
1 polymer ?
#
loop_
_entity_poly.entity_id
_entity_poly.type
_entity_poly.pdbx_seq_one_letter_code
_entity_poly.pdbx_strand_id
1 'polypeptide(L)'
;YTFLPSFPDEAVRLSARIPLVLIGEKREELPICSIELSNQRAGAMLADHLYSLGHRHAAFISTPMDQTTLARKQRLEGLRQRFHERGRQDGVETSVEALVAPDSREEDGVGGSVPFEYATGARLARELLAREHRATALVGANDMIAIGVISVLREKGLRVPEDYSVCGFDNIFTSSIITPPLTSIDHRLWARCRSAVDQIVKQNDQGHGADKSAVMADKIEYAPQLMIRKSTGPARTSD
;
A
#
# COMPACT_ATOMS: atom_id res chain seq x y z
N TYR A 1 -15.89 -0.31 -12.55
CA TYR A 1 -14.73 0.21 -11.80
C TYR A 1 -14.89 1.72 -11.70
N THR A 2 -15.21 2.23 -10.54
CA THR A 2 -15.28 3.69 -10.32
C THR A 2 -14.56 4.02 -9.01
N PHE A 3 -13.83 5.13 -9.01
CA PHE A 3 -13.23 5.66 -7.80
C PHE A 3 -14.30 6.43 -7.01
N LEU A 4 -14.89 5.75 -6.05
CA LEU A 4 -15.95 6.29 -5.19
C LEU A 4 -15.64 7.64 -4.50
N PRO A 5 -14.37 7.97 -4.13
CA PRO A 5 -14.09 9.27 -3.53
C PRO A 5 -14.53 10.47 -4.37
N SER A 6 -14.66 10.29 -5.68
CA SER A 6 -15.07 11.37 -6.58
C SER A 6 -16.60 11.51 -6.74
N PHE A 7 -17.37 10.46 -6.45
CA PHE A 7 -18.81 10.42 -6.72
C PHE A 7 -19.63 9.69 -5.65
N PRO A 8 -19.54 10.10 -4.35
CA PRO A 8 -20.26 9.40 -3.28
C PRO A 8 -21.79 9.44 -3.46
N ASP A 9 -22.34 10.57 -3.91
CA ASP A 9 -23.79 10.74 -4.06
C ASP A 9 -24.34 9.90 -5.20
N GLU A 10 -23.61 9.77 -6.32
CA GLU A 10 -23.97 8.88 -7.42
C GLU A 10 -23.95 7.42 -7.00
N ALA A 11 -22.97 7.01 -6.21
CA ALA A 11 -22.88 5.65 -5.70
C ALA A 11 -24.08 5.31 -4.79
N VAL A 12 -24.49 6.24 -3.93
CA VAL A 12 -25.70 6.09 -3.10
C VAL A 12 -26.95 5.99 -3.95
N ARG A 13 -27.11 6.85 -4.97
CA ARG A 13 -28.26 6.78 -5.91
C ARG A 13 -28.27 5.46 -6.69
N LEU A 14 -27.11 4.97 -7.12
CA LEU A 14 -27.02 3.69 -7.84
C LEU A 14 -27.34 2.51 -6.92
N SER A 15 -26.86 2.51 -5.68
CA SER A 15 -27.11 1.42 -4.73
C SER A 15 -28.60 1.23 -4.42
N ALA A 16 -29.41 2.29 -4.54
CA ALA A 16 -30.87 2.19 -4.42
C ALA A 16 -31.54 1.46 -5.60
N ARG A 17 -30.86 1.35 -6.75
CA ARG A 17 -31.42 0.82 -8.01
C ARG A 17 -30.85 -0.54 -8.38
N ILE A 18 -29.55 -0.74 -8.14
CA ILE A 18 -28.82 -1.94 -8.50
C ILE A 18 -28.01 -2.46 -7.31
N PRO A 19 -27.71 -3.76 -7.21
CA PRO A 19 -26.75 -4.29 -6.26
C PRO A 19 -25.39 -3.61 -6.44
N LEU A 20 -24.83 -3.09 -5.36
CA LEU A 20 -23.55 -2.38 -5.39
C LEU A 20 -22.68 -2.81 -4.21
N VAL A 21 -21.42 -3.16 -4.50
CA VAL A 21 -20.41 -3.50 -3.49
C VAL A 21 -19.13 -2.73 -3.81
N LEU A 22 -18.56 -2.08 -2.80
CA LEU A 22 -17.29 -1.39 -2.89
C LEU A 22 -16.14 -2.34 -2.52
N ILE A 23 -15.13 -2.44 -3.37
CA ILE A 23 -13.85 -3.09 -3.02
C ILE A 23 -12.83 -2.00 -2.74
N GLY A 24 -12.59 -1.72 -1.47
CA GLY A 24 -11.72 -0.64 -1.01
C GLY A 24 -12.28 0.02 0.24
N GLU A 25 -11.56 0.96 0.80
CA GLU A 25 -12.07 1.72 1.93
C GLU A 25 -13.20 2.65 1.50
N LYS A 26 -14.28 2.63 2.27
CA LYS A 26 -15.38 3.58 2.14
C LYS A 26 -15.31 4.63 3.25
N ARG A 27 -15.95 5.75 3.03
CA ARG A 27 -16.32 6.65 4.13
C ARG A 27 -17.40 5.96 4.97
N GLU A 28 -17.28 6.00 6.30
CA GLU A 28 -18.21 5.32 7.21
C GLU A 28 -19.68 5.68 6.99
N GLU A 29 -19.94 6.87 6.47
CA GLU A 29 -21.27 7.42 6.22
C GLU A 29 -21.98 6.83 4.98
N LEU A 30 -21.27 6.08 4.13
CA LEU A 30 -21.87 5.55 2.91
C LEU A 30 -22.64 4.25 3.18
N PRO A 31 -23.97 4.20 2.93
CA PRO A 31 -24.80 3.02 3.13
C PRO A 31 -24.60 1.99 2.00
N ILE A 32 -23.36 1.57 1.77
CA ILE A 32 -22.97 0.62 0.72
C ILE A 32 -22.12 -0.47 1.36
N CYS A 33 -22.41 -1.73 1.05
CA CYS A 33 -21.58 -2.84 1.47
C CYS A 33 -20.15 -2.64 0.96
N SER A 34 -19.15 -2.75 1.85
CA SER A 34 -17.74 -2.63 1.49
C SER A 34 -16.95 -3.87 1.86
N ILE A 35 -15.98 -4.19 1.00
CA ILE A 35 -14.99 -5.24 1.24
C ILE A 35 -13.63 -4.58 1.28
N GLU A 36 -13.10 -4.47 2.49
CA GLU A 36 -11.94 -3.66 2.80
C GLU A 36 -10.72 -4.52 3.17
N LEU A 37 -9.59 -3.87 3.25
CA LEU A 37 -8.36 -4.40 3.84
C LEU A 37 -7.80 -3.33 4.76
N SER A 38 -7.39 -3.72 5.95
CA SER A 38 -6.78 -2.78 6.90
C SER A 38 -5.39 -2.35 6.43
N ASN A 39 -5.33 -1.19 5.77
CA ASN A 39 -4.07 -0.60 5.29
C ASN A 39 -3.16 -0.18 6.44
N GLN A 40 -3.72 0.28 7.56
CA GLN A 40 -2.95 0.59 8.76
C GLN A 40 -2.30 -0.68 9.33
N ARG A 41 -3.05 -1.78 9.42
CA ARG A 41 -2.50 -3.08 9.84
C ARG A 41 -1.45 -3.60 8.87
N ALA A 42 -1.63 -3.38 7.56
CA ALA A 42 -0.65 -3.72 6.54
C ALA A 42 0.69 -2.98 6.75
N GLY A 43 0.63 -1.67 7.02
CA GLY A 43 1.81 -0.88 7.38
C GLY A 43 2.48 -1.36 8.66
N ALA A 44 1.69 -1.65 9.70
CA ALA A 44 2.20 -2.17 10.97
C ALA A 44 2.88 -3.54 10.80
N MET A 45 2.35 -4.41 9.95
CA MET A 45 2.93 -5.72 9.66
C MET A 45 4.30 -5.61 8.98
N LEU A 46 4.49 -4.68 8.03
CA LEU A 46 5.81 -4.40 7.45
C LEU A 46 6.77 -3.81 8.49
N ALA A 47 6.27 -2.94 9.38
CA ALA A 47 7.08 -2.40 10.47
C ALA A 47 7.63 -3.50 11.37
N ASP A 48 6.78 -4.43 11.82
CA ASP A 48 7.21 -5.56 12.65
C ASP A 48 8.26 -6.43 11.95
N HIS A 49 8.06 -6.71 10.65
CA HIS A 49 9.01 -7.48 9.85
C HIS A 49 10.37 -6.77 9.76
N LEU A 50 10.40 -5.52 9.34
CA LEU A 50 11.64 -4.75 9.22
C LEU A 50 12.32 -4.54 10.56
N TYR A 51 11.56 -4.28 11.62
CA TYR A 51 12.08 -4.12 12.96
C TYR A 51 12.75 -5.42 13.48
N SER A 52 12.13 -6.58 13.20
CA SER A 52 12.70 -7.89 13.55
C SER A 52 14.02 -8.20 12.84
N LEU A 53 14.25 -7.60 11.66
CA LEU A 53 15.49 -7.67 10.89
C LEU A 53 16.55 -6.64 11.36
N GLY A 54 16.28 -5.88 12.41
CA GLY A 54 17.20 -4.89 12.96
C GLY A 54 17.07 -3.48 12.37
N HIS A 55 16.19 -3.24 11.40
CA HIS A 55 15.97 -1.90 10.87
C HIS A 55 15.36 -0.99 11.95
N ARG A 56 15.88 0.24 12.06
CA ARG A 56 15.39 1.28 12.98
C ARG A 56 14.97 2.55 12.25
N HIS A 57 15.49 2.74 11.04
CA HIS A 57 15.21 3.88 10.18
C HIS A 57 14.78 3.40 8.81
N ALA A 58 13.59 3.82 8.37
CA ALA A 58 13.04 3.48 7.07
C ALA A 58 12.65 4.74 6.29
N ALA A 59 12.60 4.63 4.96
CA ALA A 59 12.01 5.65 4.10
C ALA A 59 10.80 5.07 3.38
N PHE A 60 9.66 5.76 3.46
CA PHE A 60 8.43 5.43 2.73
C PHE A 60 8.33 6.31 1.49
N ILE A 61 8.26 5.69 0.32
CA ILE A 61 8.30 6.35 -0.99
C ILE A 61 6.94 6.22 -1.65
N SER A 62 6.34 7.36 -2.05
CA SER A 62 4.98 7.41 -2.58
C SER A 62 4.82 8.43 -3.71
N THR A 63 3.88 8.16 -4.61
CA THR A 63 3.24 9.19 -5.44
C THR A 63 2.45 10.15 -4.57
N PRO A 64 1.88 11.25 -5.10
CA PRO A 64 1.10 12.20 -4.31
C PRO A 64 0.07 11.53 -3.42
N MET A 65 -0.11 12.04 -2.21
CA MET A 65 -1.05 11.54 -1.20
C MET A 65 -2.18 12.55 -1.01
N ASP A 66 -3.11 12.58 -1.93
CA ASP A 66 -4.32 13.39 -1.90
C ASP A 66 -5.47 12.70 -1.12
N GLN A 67 -6.69 13.24 -1.25
CA GLN A 67 -7.88 12.65 -0.63
C GLN A 67 -8.29 11.30 -1.25
N THR A 68 -7.84 11.01 -2.47
CA THR A 68 -8.17 9.77 -3.20
C THR A 68 -7.22 8.63 -2.84
N THR A 69 -6.15 8.91 -2.10
CA THR A 69 -5.09 7.97 -1.75
C THR A 69 -5.06 7.61 -0.26
N LEU A 70 -6.23 7.54 0.38
CA LEU A 70 -6.36 7.24 1.81
C LEU A 70 -5.58 5.98 2.22
N ALA A 71 -5.63 4.93 1.39
CA ALA A 71 -4.91 3.69 1.62
C ALA A 71 -3.39 3.89 1.81
N ARG A 72 -2.76 4.78 1.02
CA ARG A 72 -1.32 5.07 1.15
C ARG A 72 -0.98 5.82 2.44
N LYS A 73 -1.85 6.77 2.83
CA LYS A 73 -1.72 7.48 4.12
C LYS A 73 -1.79 6.52 5.30
N GLN A 74 -2.74 5.60 5.28
CA GLN A 74 -2.91 4.61 6.35
C GLN A 74 -1.76 3.60 6.39
N ARG A 75 -1.20 3.19 5.24
CA ARG A 75 0.01 2.34 5.18
C ARG A 75 1.19 3.03 5.87
N LEU A 76 1.41 4.31 5.53
CA LEU A 76 2.46 5.13 6.16
C LEU A 76 2.22 5.30 7.67
N GLU A 77 1.00 5.60 8.07
CA GLU A 77 0.65 5.81 9.48
C GLU A 77 0.87 4.52 10.29
N GLY A 78 0.38 3.37 9.79
CA GLY A 78 0.59 2.08 10.42
C GLY A 78 2.08 1.72 10.54
N LEU A 79 2.87 2.01 9.50
CA LEU A 79 4.32 1.81 9.52
C LEU A 79 4.98 2.69 10.59
N ARG A 80 4.70 3.99 10.62
CA ARG A 80 5.26 4.95 11.58
C ARG A 80 4.90 4.61 13.02
N GLN A 81 3.62 4.44 13.27
CA GLN A 81 3.11 4.14 14.59
C GLN A 81 3.77 2.88 15.16
N ARG A 82 3.84 1.81 14.36
CA ARG A 82 4.39 0.54 14.82
C ARG A 82 5.91 0.58 15.03
N PHE A 83 6.66 1.25 14.16
CA PHE A 83 8.09 1.50 14.39
C PHE A 83 8.33 2.25 15.69
N HIS A 84 7.56 3.31 15.95
CA HIS A 84 7.67 4.10 17.17
C HIS A 84 7.29 3.29 18.43
N GLU A 85 6.22 2.49 18.38
CA GLU A 85 5.81 1.61 19.49
C GLU A 85 6.92 0.63 19.85
N ARG A 86 7.51 -0.02 18.85
CA ARG A 86 8.62 -0.97 19.06
C ARG A 86 9.86 -0.27 19.61
N GLY A 87 10.22 0.87 19.03
CA GLY A 87 11.35 1.65 19.50
C GLY A 87 11.20 2.09 20.97
N ARG A 88 10.00 2.55 21.37
CA ARG A 88 9.73 2.88 22.78
C ARG A 88 9.82 1.68 23.71
N GLN A 89 9.34 0.51 23.30
CA GLN A 89 9.41 -0.71 24.08
C GLN A 89 10.86 -1.13 24.36
N ASP A 90 11.72 -0.99 23.35
CA ASP A 90 13.12 -1.41 23.43
C ASP A 90 14.08 -0.28 23.85
N GLY A 91 13.58 0.94 24.06
CA GLY A 91 14.39 2.12 24.41
C GLY A 91 15.32 2.59 23.29
N VAL A 92 14.97 2.37 22.02
CA VAL A 92 15.77 2.74 20.85
C VAL A 92 15.06 3.75 19.97
N GLU A 93 15.83 4.65 19.37
CA GLU A 93 15.32 5.63 18.42
C GLU A 93 14.91 4.96 17.11
N THR A 94 13.74 5.32 16.60
CA THR A 94 13.24 4.85 15.32
C THR A 94 12.67 6.00 14.49
N SER A 95 12.76 5.92 13.18
CA SER A 95 12.14 6.91 12.29
C SER A 95 11.61 6.28 11.00
N VAL A 96 10.57 6.90 10.47
CA VAL A 96 10.07 6.64 9.11
C VAL A 96 9.93 7.98 8.40
N GLU A 97 10.85 8.26 7.50
CA GLU A 97 10.80 9.43 6.62
C GLU A 97 9.84 9.17 5.47
N ALA A 98 9.02 10.16 5.10
CA ALA A 98 8.15 10.06 3.91
C ALA A 98 8.71 10.91 2.77
N LEU A 99 8.99 10.26 1.65
CA LEU A 99 9.29 10.91 0.37
C LEU A 99 8.05 10.78 -0.51
N VAL A 100 7.37 11.91 -0.71
CA VAL A 100 6.12 11.98 -1.47
C VAL A 100 6.34 12.87 -2.68
N ALA A 101 6.00 12.37 -3.87
CA ALA A 101 6.05 13.18 -5.07
C ALA A 101 5.10 14.38 -4.96
N PRO A 102 5.45 15.55 -5.51
CA PRO A 102 4.53 16.67 -5.63
C PRO A 102 3.34 16.32 -6.54
N ASP A 103 2.25 17.07 -6.41
CA ASP A 103 0.98 16.81 -7.15
C ASP A 103 1.03 17.22 -8.63
N SER A 104 2.21 17.30 -9.22
CA SER A 104 2.40 17.65 -10.63
C SER A 104 2.33 16.40 -11.53
N ARG A 105 1.12 16.03 -11.94
CA ARG A 105 0.92 15.01 -13.00
C ARG A 105 1.36 15.51 -14.38
N GLU A 106 1.70 16.79 -14.51
CA GLU A 106 2.00 17.45 -15.80
C GLU A 106 3.49 17.43 -16.17
N GLU A 107 4.42 17.27 -15.21
CA GLU A 107 5.85 17.38 -15.48
C GLU A 107 6.54 16.09 -15.94
N ASP A 108 6.00 14.94 -15.58
CA ASP A 108 6.50 13.68 -16.10
C ASP A 108 5.90 13.44 -17.49
N GLY A 109 6.35 14.20 -18.48
CA GLY A 109 6.03 14.07 -19.90
C GLY A 109 6.24 12.68 -20.50
N VAL A 110 5.78 11.66 -19.81
CA VAL A 110 5.85 10.26 -20.17
C VAL A 110 4.63 9.90 -21.01
N GLY A 111 4.58 10.44 -22.22
CA GLY A 111 3.96 9.77 -23.33
C GLY A 111 4.73 8.49 -23.66
N GLY A 112 5.26 7.81 -22.65
CA GLY A 112 6.19 6.69 -22.77
C GLY A 112 5.73 5.47 -21.97
N SER A 113 6.29 4.34 -22.33
CA SER A 113 6.01 2.97 -21.92
C SER A 113 6.28 2.63 -20.44
N VAL A 114 6.64 3.60 -19.58
CA VAL A 114 7.01 3.35 -18.18
C VAL A 114 5.87 3.77 -17.25
N PRO A 115 5.40 2.88 -16.36
CA PRO A 115 4.37 3.24 -15.38
C PRO A 115 4.79 4.41 -14.47
N PHE A 116 3.87 5.33 -14.21
CA PHE A 116 4.09 6.52 -13.38
C PHE A 116 4.64 6.18 -11.98
N GLU A 117 4.10 5.16 -11.32
CA GLU A 117 4.58 4.72 -10.00
C GLU A 117 6.04 4.26 -10.03
N TYR A 118 6.43 3.49 -11.06
CA TYR A 118 7.81 3.04 -11.21
C TYR A 118 8.76 4.24 -11.39
N ALA A 119 8.42 5.18 -12.27
CA ALA A 119 9.22 6.38 -12.52
C ALA A 119 9.36 7.22 -11.25
N THR A 120 8.26 7.39 -10.49
CA THR A 120 8.26 8.09 -9.21
C THR A 120 9.18 7.40 -8.19
N GLY A 121 9.09 6.07 -8.06
CA GLY A 121 9.95 5.29 -7.17
C GLY A 121 11.43 5.47 -7.52
N ALA A 122 11.77 5.39 -8.79
CA ALA A 122 13.13 5.58 -9.28
C ALA A 122 13.64 7.01 -9.02
N ARG A 123 12.85 8.04 -9.29
CA ARG A 123 13.22 9.44 -9.05
C ARG A 123 13.45 9.72 -7.57
N LEU A 124 12.50 9.39 -6.71
CA LEU A 124 12.62 9.65 -5.27
C LEU A 124 13.74 8.83 -4.60
N ALA A 125 14.04 7.63 -5.10
CA ALA A 125 15.20 6.87 -4.65
C ALA A 125 16.52 7.58 -4.99
N ARG A 126 16.66 8.16 -6.20
CA ARG A 126 17.84 8.95 -6.57
C ARG A 126 17.99 10.19 -5.68
N GLU A 127 16.89 10.90 -5.41
CA GLU A 127 16.88 12.05 -4.52
C GLU A 127 17.30 11.68 -3.08
N LEU A 128 16.79 10.58 -2.53
CA LEU A 128 17.18 10.09 -1.21
C LEU A 128 18.68 9.76 -1.16
N LEU A 129 19.18 9.00 -2.14
CA LEU A 129 20.57 8.55 -2.18
C LEU A 129 21.57 9.67 -2.52
N ALA A 130 21.13 10.84 -2.95
CA ALA A 130 21.96 12.01 -3.23
C ALA A 130 22.23 12.88 -1.98
N ARG A 131 21.63 12.55 -0.84
CA ARG A 131 21.77 13.27 0.42
C ARG A 131 22.04 12.34 1.60
N GLU A 132 22.48 12.89 2.71
CA GLU A 132 22.60 12.15 3.95
C GLU A 132 21.23 11.66 4.45
N HIS A 133 21.16 10.41 4.86
CA HIS A 133 19.97 9.80 5.45
C HIS A 133 20.34 8.58 6.31
N ARG A 134 19.44 8.24 7.24
CA ARG A 134 19.63 7.08 8.16
C ARG A 134 18.89 5.82 7.68
N ALA A 135 18.07 5.90 6.65
CA ALA A 135 17.24 4.78 6.22
C ALA A 135 18.10 3.60 5.75
N THR A 136 17.81 2.43 6.29
CA THR A 136 18.37 1.13 5.87
C THR A 136 17.31 0.25 5.20
N ALA A 137 16.04 0.63 5.27
CA ALA A 137 14.93 -0.02 4.58
C ALA A 137 14.14 1.02 3.77
N LEU A 138 13.78 0.68 2.52
CA LEU A 138 13.01 1.50 1.62
C LEU A 138 11.67 0.81 1.34
N VAL A 139 10.58 1.51 1.63
CA VAL A 139 9.21 0.99 1.53
C VAL A 139 8.48 1.73 0.44
N GLY A 140 8.20 1.07 -0.68
CA GLY A 140 7.32 1.62 -1.71
C GLY A 140 5.87 1.59 -1.26
N ALA A 141 5.11 2.67 -1.49
CA ALA A 141 3.67 2.70 -1.19
C ALA A 141 2.87 1.65 -1.98
N ASN A 142 3.43 1.15 -3.07
CA ASN A 142 3.02 -0.07 -3.78
C ASN A 142 4.24 -0.78 -4.40
N ASP A 143 4.01 -1.94 -5.01
CA ASP A 143 5.09 -2.76 -5.58
C ASP A 143 5.76 -2.09 -6.79
N MET A 144 5.03 -1.35 -7.62
CA MET A 144 5.63 -0.66 -8.77
C MET A 144 6.62 0.43 -8.33
N ILE A 145 6.30 1.17 -7.28
CA ILE A 145 7.23 2.13 -6.66
C ILE A 145 8.46 1.40 -6.11
N ALA A 146 8.27 0.29 -5.38
CA ALA A 146 9.37 -0.50 -4.83
C ALA A 146 10.28 -1.09 -5.92
N ILE A 147 9.72 -1.53 -7.05
CA ILE A 147 10.47 -2.01 -8.21
C ILE A 147 11.31 -0.88 -8.83
N GLY A 148 10.75 0.33 -8.91
CA GLY A 148 11.50 1.52 -9.33
C GLY A 148 12.69 1.84 -8.42
N VAL A 149 12.50 1.70 -7.10
CA VAL A 149 13.58 1.82 -6.11
C VAL A 149 14.69 0.79 -6.34
N ILE A 150 14.33 -0.50 -6.48
CA ILE A 150 15.31 -1.58 -6.75
C ILE A 150 16.11 -1.30 -8.01
N SER A 151 15.47 -0.80 -9.07
CA SER A 151 16.14 -0.44 -10.32
C SER A 151 17.27 0.56 -10.10
N VAL A 152 17.02 1.62 -9.31
CA VAL A 152 18.02 2.65 -9.00
C VAL A 152 19.14 2.13 -8.10
N LEU A 153 18.82 1.32 -7.09
CA LEU A 153 19.85 0.70 -6.26
C LEU A 153 20.81 -0.11 -7.09
N ARG A 154 20.28 -0.95 -8.00
CA ARG A 154 21.11 -1.74 -8.93
C ARG A 154 21.92 -0.87 -9.88
N GLU A 155 21.34 0.19 -10.44
CA GLU A 155 22.04 1.16 -11.30
C GLU A 155 23.26 1.77 -10.60
N LYS A 156 23.13 2.02 -9.29
CA LYS A 156 24.20 2.55 -8.44
C LYS A 156 25.14 1.49 -7.85
N GLY A 157 25.01 0.21 -8.22
CA GLY A 157 25.82 -0.87 -7.70
C GLY A 157 25.51 -1.27 -6.25
N LEU A 158 24.39 -0.79 -5.70
CA LEU A 158 23.95 -1.11 -4.35
C LEU A 158 23.13 -2.41 -4.35
N ARG A 159 23.38 -3.26 -3.36
CA ARG A 159 22.80 -4.59 -3.27
C ARG A 159 21.51 -4.58 -2.46
N VAL A 160 20.57 -5.38 -2.90
CA VAL A 160 19.30 -5.65 -2.22
C VAL A 160 19.26 -7.16 -1.91
N PRO A 161 19.22 -7.57 -0.65
CA PRO A 161 18.90 -6.78 0.55
C PRO A 161 20.11 -6.25 1.34
N GLU A 162 21.37 -6.55 0.95
CA GLU A 162 22.55 -6.39 1.79
C GLU A 162 22.85 -4.93 2.16
N ASP A 163 22.71 -4.00 1.20
CA ASP A 163 22.93 -2.58 1.45
C ASP A 163 21.62 -1.87 1.83
N TYR A 164 20.49 -2.29 1.24
CA TYR A 164 19.15 -1.80 1.56
C TYR A 164 18.11 -2.90 1.46
N SER A 165 17.30 -3.07 2.50
CA SER A 165 16.05 -3.81 2.38
C SER A 165 15.02 -3.01 1.59
N VAL A 166 14.28 -3.67 0.68
CA VAL A 166 13.19 -3.04 -0.07
C VAL A 166 11.93 -3.89 0.06
N CYS A 167 10.79 -3.24 0.31
CA CYS A 167 9.49 -3.91 0.35
C CYS A 167 8.38 -3.02 -0.22
N GLY A 168 7.23 -3.62 -0.51
CA GLY A 168 6.09 -2.95 -1.12
C GLY A 168 4.74 -3.47 -0.63
N PHE A 169 3.71 -3.10 -1.37
CA PHE A 169 2.33 -3.54 -1.17
C PHE A 169 1.73 -3.92 -2.53
N ASP A 170 0.74 -4.78 -2.54
CA ASP A 170 -0.15 -5.28 -3.57
C ASP A 170 0.14 -6.72 -3.99
N ASN A 171 1.37 -7.24 -3.81
CA ASN A 171 1.81 -8.57 -4.20
C ASN A 171 1.46 -8.87 -5.68
N ILE A 172 1.81 -7.94 -6.58
CA ILE A 172 1.60 -8.13 -8.01
C ILE A 172 2.48 -9.26 -8.55
N PHE A 173 2.10 -9.85 -9.68
CA PHE A 173 2.86 -10.95 -10.29
C PHE A 173 4.34 -10.62 -10.49
N THR A 174 4.64 -9.42 -10.97
CA THR A 174 6.01 -8.95 -11.22
C THR A 174 6.88 -9.01 -9.97
N SER A 175 6.32 -8.78 -8.77
CA SER A 175 7.04 -8.81 -7.49
C SER A 175 7.67 -10.17 -7.19
N SER A 176 7.11 -11.24 -7.73
CA SER A 176 7.62 -12.61 -7.54
C SER A 176 8.73 -13.00 -8.50
N ILE A 177 8.85 -12.33 -9.66
CA ILE A 177 9.76 -12.71 -10.74
C ILE A 177 10.95 -11.77 -10.94
N ILE A 178 10.92 -10.58 -10.34
CA ILE A 178 12.09 -9.67 -10.38
C ILE A 178 13.26 -10.22 -9.57
N THR A 179 14.42 -9.64 -9.74
CA THR A 179 15.63 -10.02 -9.00
C THR A 179 16.15 -8.83 -8.19
N PRO A 180 16.21 -8.95 -6.84
CA PRO A 180 15.64 -10.05 -6.04
C PRO A 180 14.10 -10.02 -6.01
N PRO A 181 13.42 -11.15 -5.77
CA PRO A 181 11.98 -11.18 -5.57
C PRO A 181 11.56 -10.29 -4.40
N LEU A 182 10.52 -9.45 -4.60
CA LEU A 182 10.10 -8.40 -3.69
C LEU A 182 9.25 -8.94 -2.53
N THR A 183 9.65 -8.63 -1.30
CA THR A 183 8.82 -8.76 -0.10
C THR A 183 7.67 -7.76 -0.20
N SER A 184 6.44 -8.24 -0.07
CA SER A 184 5.25 -7.40 -0.30
C SER A 184 4.07 -7.84 0.57
N ILE A 185 3.15 -6.92 0.83
CA ILE A 185 1.85 -7.22 1.44
C ILE A 185 0.87 -7.67 0.35
N ASP A 186 0.31 -8.86 0.53
CA ASP A 186 -0.80 -9.35 -0.30
C ASP A 186 -2.14 -8.75 0.17
N HIS A 187 -2.80 -8.07 -0.73
CA HIS A 187 -4.11 -7.46 -0.53
C HIS A 187 -5.28 -8.45 -0.66
N ARG A 188 -5.01 -9.73 -0.84
CA ARG A 188 -6.02 -10.78 -0.97
C ARG A 188 -7.09 -10.46 -2.04
N LEU A 189 -6.68 -9.81 -3.15
CA LEU A 189 -7.60 -9.25 -4.14
C LEU A 189 -8.59 -10.29 -4.67
N TRP A 190 -8.13 -11.50 -5.01
CA TRP A 190 -8.99 -12.59 -5.49
C TRP A 190 -10.08 -12.98 -4.50
N ALA A 191 -9.72 -13.11 -3.21
CA ALA A 191 -10.68 -13.47 -2.16
C ALA A 191 -11.70 -12.33 -1.95
N ARG A 192 -11.25 -11.08 -1.99
CA ARG A 192 -12.11 -9.89 -1.87
C ARG A 192 -13.06 -9.78 -3.07
N CYS A 193 -12.58 -9.99 -4.29
CA CYS A 193 -13.43 -10.01 -5.48
C CYS A 193 -14.48 -11.12 -5.42
N ARG A 194 -14.12 -12.32 -4.97
CA ARG A 194 -15.10 -13.41 -4.78
C ARG A 194 -16.18 -13.02 -3.79
N SER A 195 -15.80 -12.48 -2.61
CA SER A 195 -16.79 -12.00 -1.64
C SER A 195 -17.67 -10.88 -2.20
N ALA A 196 -17.12 -10.00 -3.05
CA ALA A 196 -17.93 -8.96 -3.70
C ALA A 196 -19.01 -9.57 -4.60
N VAL A 197 -18.66 -10.58 -5.39
CA VAL A 197 -19.64 -11.30 -6.24
C VAL A 197 -20.68 -11.99 -5.37
N ASP A 198 -20.26 -12.69 -4.30
CA ASP A 198 -21.20 -13.37 -3.39
C ASP A 198 -22.18 -12.38 -2.74
N GLN A 199 -21.71 -11.19 -2.37
CA GLN A 199 -22.58 -10.14 -1.83
C GLN A 199 -23.54 -9.56 -2.88
N ILE A 200 -23.09 -9.38 -4.11
CA ILE A 200 -23.95 -8.92 -5.22
C ILE A 200 -25.06 -9.94 -5.49
N VAL A 201 -24.72 -11.25 -5.53
CA VAL A 201 -25.71 -12.31 -5.72
C VAL A 201 -26.73 -12.31 -4.59
N LYS A 202 -26.29 -12.23 -3.32
CA LYS A 202 -27.21 -12.15 -2.17
C LYS A 202 -28.14 -10.94 -2.24
N GLN A 203 -27.64 -9.76 -2.60
CA GLN A 203 -28.44 -8.55 -2.75
C GLN A 203 -29.49 -8.71 -3.85
N ASN A 204 -29.15 -9.40 -4.95
CA ASN A 204 -30.06 -9.67 -6.06
C ASN A 204 -31.17 -10.66 -5.68
N ASP A 205 -30.82 -11.75 -4.94
CA ASP A 205 -31.76 -12.82 -4.55
C ASP A 205 -32.78 -12.36 -3.51
N GLN A 206 -32.44 -11.36 -2.68
CA GLN A 206 -33.34 -10.79 -1.69
C GLN A 206 -34.45 -9.92 -2.29
N GLY A 207 -34.40 -9.66 -3.60
CA GLY A 207 -35.41 -8.91 -4.34
C GLY A 207 -35.51 -7.44 -3.98
N HIS A 208 -36.33 -6.69 -4.74
CA HIS A 208 -36.49 -5.24 -4.61
C HIS A 208 -37.36 -4.80 -3.40
N GLY A 209 -37.76 -5.72 -2.52
CA GLY A 209 -38.72 -5.47 -1.43
C GLY A 209 -38.16 -5.71 0.00
N ALA A 210 -36.97 -6.27 0.15
CA ALA A 210 -36.36 -6.46 1.47
C ALA A 210 -35.80 -5.13 2.00
N ASP A 211 -35.79 -4.93 3.31
CA ASP A 211 -35.16 -3.77 3.95
C ASP A 211 -33.67 -3.73 3.60
N LYS A 212 -33.35 -2.98 2.54
CA LYS A 212 -31.99 -2.84 1.99
C LYS A 212 -31.04 -2.13 2.98
N SER A 213 -31.55 -1.49 4.02
CA SER A 213 -30.75 -0.72 4.96
C SER A 213 -29.79 -1.59 5.76
N ALA A 214 -30.20 -2.80 6.14
CA ALA A 214 -29.38 -3.73 6.94
C ALA A 214 -28.26 -4.39 6.12
N VAL A 215 -28.51 -4.72 4.84
CA VAL A 215 -27.53 -5.39 3.97
C VAL A 215 -26.54 -4.40 3.36
N MET A 216 -26.93 -3.14 3.22
CA MET A 216 -26.13 -2.09 2.58
C MET A 216 -25.03 -1.51 3.49
N ALA A 217 -25.09 -1.75 4.80
CA ALA A 217 -24.14 -1.21 5.76
C ALA A 217 -22.98 -2.17 6.11
N ASP A 218 -23.00 -3.41 5.62
CA ASP A 218 -22.00 -4.42 5.97
C ASP A 218 -20.60 -4.02 5.52
N LYS A 219 -19.67 -4.07 6.48
CA LYS A 219 -18.24 -3.94 6.25
C LYS A 219 -17.59 -5.32 6.45
N ILE A 220 -17.00 -5.85 5.37
CA ILE A 220 -16.20 -7.08 5.42
C ILE A 220 -14.74 -6.70 5.33
N GLU A 221 -13.99 -6.87 6.41
CA GLU A 221 -12.57 -6.56 6.45
C GLU A 221 -11.71 -7.81 6.30
N TYR A 222 -10.78 -7.79 5.35
CA TYR A 222 -9.77 -8.83 5.16
C TYR A 222 -8.47 -8.46 5.88
N ALA A 223 -7.88 -9.44 6.57
CA ALA A 223 -6.54 -9.29 7.11
C ALA A 223 -5.50 -9.32 5.97
N PRO A 224 -4.53 -8.38 5.95
CA PRO A 224 -3.40 -8.42 5.03
C PRO A 224 -2.52 -9.64 5.33
N GLN A 225 -1.74 -10.08 4.33
CA GLN A 225 -0.77 -11.15 4.47
C GLN A 225 0.60 -10.67 3.98
N LEU A 226 1.64 -10.88 4.78
CA LEU A 226 3.00 -10.56 4.38
C LEU A 226 3.61 -11.72 3.59
N MET A 227 4.05 -11.42 2.38
CA MET A 227 4.78 -12.32 1.48
C MET A 227 6.28 -12.02 1.58
N ILE A 228 6.97 -12.69 2.50
CA ILE A 228 8.41 -12.52 2.68
C ILE A 228 9.15 -13.16 1.51
N ARG A 229 10.06 -12.40 0.88
CA ARG A 229 10.91 -12.83 -0.22
C ARG A 229 12.36 -12.39 0.01
N LYS A 230 13.14 -12.24 -1.08
CA LYS A 230 14.60 -12.03 -1.00
C LYS A 230 15.02 -10.55 -0.99
N SER A 231 14.09 -9.60 -1.04
CA SER A 231 14.43 -8.17 -1.05
C SER A 231 14.54 -7.54 0.33
N THR A 232 14.33 -8.31 1.38
CA THR A 232 14.53 -7.87 2.77
C THR A 232 15.48 -8.81 3.49
N GLY A 233 16.40 -8.27 4.29
CA GLY A 233 17.41 -8.98 5.06
C GLY A 233 17.81 -8.20 6.31
N PRO A 234 18.79 -8.67 7.10
CA PRO A 234 19.27 -7.95 8.28
C PRO A 234 19.72 -6.52 7.95
N ALA A 235 19.40 -5.59 8.85
CA ALA A 235 19.87 -4.21 8.70
C ALA A 235 21.42 -4.19 8.67
N ARG A 236 21.98 -3.40 7.75
CA ARG A 236 23.42 -3.16 7.75
C ARG A 236 23.83 -2.52 9.07
N THR A 237 24.89 -3.03 9.69
CA THR A 237 25.53 -2.36 10.82
C THR A 237 26.20 -1.09 10.30
N SER A 238 25.93 0.04 10.96
CA SER A 238 26.72 1.26 10.73
C SER A 238 28.10 1.00 11.36
N ASP A 239 29.12 0.90 10.54
CA ASP A 239 30.51 0.97 11.01
C ASP A 239 30.83 2.38 11.52
#